data_0eab7fbb9489982d8bb5e3548ab19741
#
_entry.id   0eab7fbb9489982d8bb5e3548ab19741
#
_cell.length_a   1.000
_cell.length_b   1.000
_cell.length_c   1.000
_cell.angle_alpha   90.00
_cell.angle_beta   90.00
_cell.angle_gamma   90.00
#
_symmetry.space_group_name_H-M   'P 1'
#
loop_
_entity.id
_entity.type
_entity.pdbx_description
1 polymer ?
#
loop_
_entity_poly.entity_id
_entity_poly.type
_entity_poly.pdbx_seq_one_letter_code
_entity_poly.pdbx_strand_id
1 'polypeptide(L)'
;HACLRYFNAAGASDDATLGEDWRFSQNLIPHVMKAVLGHSPALQVFGNDFPTPDGTGVRDYIHVEDLARAHVAALDYLSAGNESITCNVGTGHGTSVLDIIAATERISGKKVPHEIVARRPGDPSQCYANAGLITEKFDWSPQRNLDDIISSAYAWHSSHPQGHDS
;
A
#
# COMPACT_ATOMS: atom_id res chain seq x y z
N HIS A 1 -4.32 -19.02 17.39
CA HIS A 1 -4.48 -17.74 16.70
C HIS A 1 -3.36 -17.52 15.67
N ALA A 2 -3.65 -16.79 14.57
CA ALA A 2 -2.65 -16.31 13.64
C ALA A 2 -2.52 -14.78 13.76
N CYS A 3 -1.32 -14.29 14.03
CA CYS A 3 -1.00 -12.87 14.12
C CYS A 3 -0.34 -12.45 12.79
N LEU A 4 -1.06 -11.70 11.95
CA LEU A 4 -0.55 -11.22 10.67
C LEU A 4 -0.06 -9.78 10.81
N ARG A 5 1.26 -9.57 10.71
CA ARG A 5 1.88 -8.24 10.73
C ARG A 5 2.08 -7.77 9.31
N TYR A 6 1.11 -7.03 8.79
CA TYR A 6 1.18 -6.47 7.44
C TYR A 6 1.74 -5.05 7.43
N PHE A 7 2.30 -4.66 6.29
CA PHE A 7 2.96 -3.38 6.09
C PHE A 7 1.95 -2.35 5.53
N ASN A 8 2.20 -1.72 4.41
CA ASN A 8 1.31 -0.70 3.89
C ASN A 8 0.23 -1.33 2.99
N ALA A 9 -0.92 -1.69 3.56
CA ALA A 9 -2.08 -2.13 2.78
C ALA A 9 -2.55 -0.99 1.85
N ALA A 10 -2.77 -1.30 0.58
CA ALA A 10 -3.09 -0.32 -0.45
C ALA A 10 -3.89 -0.94 -1.60
N GLY A 11 -4.45 -0.09 -2.46
CA GLY A 11 -5.34 -0.52 -3.53
C GLY A 11 -6.80 -0.55 -3.11
N ALA A 12 -7.62 -1.15 -3.94
CA ALA A 12 -9.06 -1.34 -3.74
C ALA A 12 -9.48 -2.69 -4.33
N SER A 13 -10.74 -3.12 -4.10
CA SER A 13 -11.26 -4.32 -4.75
C SER A 13 -11.24 -4.19 -6.28
N ASP A 14 -11.09 -5.32 -6.98
CA ASP A 14 -10.97 -5.35 -8.45
C ASP A 14 -12.19 -4.73 -9.16
N ASP A 15 -13.36 -4.83 -8.56
CA ASP A 15 -14.62 -4.25 -9.05
C ASP A 15 -14.85 -2.79 -8.63
N ALA A 16 -13.91 -2.21 -7.90
CA ALA A 16 -13.98 -0.87 -7.33
C ALA A 16 -15.25 -0.61 -6.47
N THR A 17 -15.74 -1.64 -5.79
CA THR A 17 -16.87 -1.51 -4.84
C THR A 17 -16.41 -1.26 -3.41
N LEU A 18 -15.17 -1.64 -3.08
CA LEU A 18 -14.56 -1.48 -1.76
C LEU A 18 -13.19 -0.81 -1.89
N GLY A 19 -12.96 0.23 -1.12
CA GLY A 19 -11.68 0.94 -1.07
C GLY A 19 -11.54 1.79 0.17
N GLU A 20 -10.38 2.39 0.34
CA GLU A 20 -10.08 3.22 1.49
C GLU A 20 -10.80 4.57 1.44
N ASP A 21 -11.43 4.98 2.54
CA ASP A 21 -12.01 6.33 2.66
C ASP A 21 -10.90 7.35 2.90
N TRP A 22 -10.57 8.09 1.86
CA TRP A 22 -9.49 9.07 1.91
C TRP A 22 -9.76 10.26 2.83
N ARG A 23 -11.01 10.50 3.27
CA ARG A 23 -11.34 11.61 4.17
C ARG A 23 -10.62 11.50 5.51
N PHE A 24 -10.42 10.27 5.97
CA PHE A 24 -9.82 9.96 7.28
C PHE A 24 -8.43 9.31 7.18
N SER A 25 -7.97 9.00 5.97
CA SER A 25 -6.70 8.31 5.76
C SER A 25 -5.49 9.22 6.00
N GLN A 26 -4.45 8.61 6.60
CA GLN A 26 -3.10 9.17 6.74
C GLN A 26 -2.09 8.45 5.82
N ASN A 27 -2.55 7.50 5.02
CA ASN A 27 -1.72 6.69 4.15
C ASN A 27 -1.27 7.44 2.89
N LEU A 28 -0.11 7.07 2.33
CA LEU A 28 0.45 7.76 1.16
C LEU A 28 -0.46 7.66 -0.08
N ILE A 29 -0.95 6.46 -0.42
CA ILE A 29 -1.72 6.24 -1.66
C ILE A 29 -2.97 7.14 -1.74
N PRO A 30 -3.84 7.23 -0.71
CA PRO A 30 -4.95 8.19 -0.71
C PRO A 30 -4.52 9.66 -0.90
N HIS A 31 -3.40 10.08 -0.32
CA HIS A 31 -2.88 11.43 -0.51
C HIS A 31 -2.40 11.67 -1.96
N VAL A 32 -1.75 10.68 -2.57
CA VAL A 32 -1.37 10.72 -3.99
C VAL A 32 -2.62 10.82 -4.87
N MET A 33 -3.67 10.03 -4.56
CA MET A 33 -4.94 10.08 -5.30
C MET A 33 -5.63 11.43 -5.16
N LYS A 34 -5.64 12.04 -3.95
CA LYS A 34 -6.14 13.41 -3.78
C LYS A 34 -5.40 14.41 -4.67
N ALA A 35 -4.07 14.32 -4.74
CA ALA A 35 -3.27 15.25 -5.53
C ALA A 35 -3.51 15.08 -7.03
N VAL A 36 -3.48 13.85 -7.56
CA VAL A 36 -3.66 13.58 -9.01
C VAL A 36 -5.08 13.85 -9.49
N LEU A 37 -6.08 13.74 -8.61
CA LEU A 37 -7.50 14.02 -8.91
C LEU A 37 -7.89 15.48 -8.63
N GLY A 38 -6.96 16.31 -8.12
CA GLY A 38 -7.19 17.73 -7.89
C GLY A 38 -7.98 18.07 -6.62
N HIS A 39 -8.07 17.13 -5.67
CA HIS A 39 -8.71 17.33 -4.36
C HIS A 39 -7.74 17.89 -3.29
N SER A 40 -6.46 18.01 -3.61
CA SER A 40 -5.45 18.72 -2.82
C SER A 40 -4.50 19.49 -3.75
N PRO A 41 -3.89 20.61 -3.30
CA PRO A 41 -3.02 21.41 -4.15
C PRO A 41 -1.72 20.69 -4.53
N ALA A 42 -1.10 19.96 -3.59
CA ALA A 42 0.10 19.17 -3.82
C ALA A 42 0.24 18.07 -2.75
N LEU A 43 0.93 16.99 -3.12
CA LEU A 43 1.39 15.96 -2.20
C LEU A 43 2.65 16.45 -1.47
N GLN A 44 2.70 16.32 -0.16
CA GLN A 44 3.93 16.55 0.61
C GLN A 44 4.79 15.28 0.64
N VAL A 45 6.01 15.38 0.12
CA VAL A 45 7.03 14.33 0.16
C VAL A 45 8.00 14.65 1.29
N PHE A 46 7.97 13.86 2.36
CA PHE A 46 8.72 14.09 3.59
C PHE A 46 10.19 13.63 3.48
N GLY A 47 11.05 14.52 3.03
CA GLY A 47 12.48 14.30 2.84
C GLY A 47 12.84 13.72 1.47
N ASN A 48 14.02 14.12 0.99
CA ASN A 48 14.65 13.60 -0.24
C ASN A 48 16.15 13.32 -0.03
N ASP A 49 16.55 13.15 1.22
CA ASP A 49 17.93 12.99 1.66
C ASP A 49 18.15 11.71 2.48
N PHE A 50 17.19 10.74 2.41
CA PHE A 50 17.38 9.41 2.95
C PHE A 50 18.47 8.63 2.19
N PRO A 51 19.17 7.68 2.84
CA PRO A 51 20.13 6.79 2.16
C PRO A 51 19.40 5.72 1.33
N THR A 52 18.62 6.16 0.36
CA THR A 52 17.80 5.35 -0.57
C THR A 52 18.13 5.77 -2.01
N PRO A 53 17.80 4.98 -3.05
CA PRO A 53 18.19 5.28 -4.42
C PRO A 53 17.76 6.65 -4.95
N ASP A 54 16.59 7.15 -4.52
CA ASP A 54 16.04 8.45 -4.94
C ASP A 54 15.94 9.48 -3.81
N GLY A 55 16.47 9.12 -2.63
CA GLY A 55 16.47 9.97 -1.44
C GLY A 55 15.15 10.00 -0.67
N THR A 56 14.08 9.36 -1.16
CA THR A 56 12.79 9.32 -0.45
C THR A 56 12.60 8.04 0.37
N GLY A 57 11.64 8.02 1.29
CA GLY A 57 11.38 6.87 2.13
C GLY A 57 10.87 5.67 1.33
N VAL A 58 11.31 4.46 1.70
CA VAL A 58 10.95 3.19 1.04
C VAL A 58 10.06 2.36 1.96
N ARG A 59 8.92 1.87 1.43
CA ARG A 59 7.95 1.04 2.15
C ARG A 59 7.50 -0.15 1.30
N ASP A 60 7.00 -1.19 1.96
CA ASP A 60 6.38 -2.35 1.32
C ASP A 60 4.87 -2.09 1.19
N TYR A 61 4.38 -2.03 -0.03
CA TYR A 61 2.96 -1.86 -0.34
C TYR A 61 2.38 -3.19 -0.79
N ILE A 62 1.37 -3.66 -0.06
CA ILE A 62 0.66 -4.90 -0.35
C ILE A 62 -0.78 -4.60 -0.78
N HIS A 63 -1.22 -5.22 -1.87
CA HIS A 63 -2.58 -5.06 -2.35
C HIS A 63 -3.59 -5.65 -1.36
N VAL A 64 -4.70 -4.95 -1.13
CA VAL A 64 -5.73 -5.38 -0.16
C VAL A 64 -6.32 -6.76 -0.48
N GLU A 65 -6.43 -7.14 -1.76
CA GLU A 65 -6.87 -8.48 -2.18
C GLU A 65 -5.85 -9.56 -1.79
N ASP A 66 -4.55 -9.27 -1.91
CA ASP A 66 -3.50 -10.19 -1.46
C ASP A 66 -3.54 -10.35 0.07
N LEU A 67 -3.76 -9.25 0.77
CA LEU A 67 -3.92 -9.28 2.22
C LEU A 67 -5.17 -10.06 2.65
N ALA A 68 -6.29 -9.92 1.94
CA ALA A 68 -7.51 -10.70 2.18
C ALA A 68 -7.23 -12.20 2.00
N ARG A 69 -6.53 -12.60 0.92
CA ARG A 69 -6.13 -13.99 0.70
C ARG A 69 -5.21 -14.53 1.80
N ALA A 70 -4.32 -13.69 2.34
CA ALA A 70 -3.47 -14.07 3.48
C ALA A 70 -4.31 -14.39 4.73
N HIS A 71 -5.40 -13.66 4.98
CA HIS A 71 -6.31 -13.93 6.09
C HIS A 71 -7.08 -15.25 5.89
N VAL A 72 -7.54 -15.54 4.67
CA VAL A 72 -8.18 -16.82 4.35
C VAL A 72 -7.20 -17.98 4.56
N ALA A 73 -5.98 -17.88 4.03
CA ALA A 73 -4.94 -18.89 4.20
C ALA A 73 -4.58 -19.12 5.69
N ALA A 74 -4.57 -18.06 6.49
CA ALA A 74 -4.36 -18.17 7.94
C ALA A 74 -5.52 -18.88 8.64
N LEU A 75 -6.77 -18.67 8.20
CA LEU A 75 -7.93 -19.38 8.71
C LEU A 75 -7.87 -20.88 8.38
N ASP A 76 -7.53 -21.22 7.13
CA ASP A 76 -7.36 -22.61 6.68
C ASP A 76 -6.25 -23.31 7.47
N TYR A 77 -5.11 -22.65 7.66
CA TYR A 77 -4.00 -23.15 8.48
C TYR A 77 -4.44 -23.51 9.91
N LEU A 78 -5.18 -22.61 10.57
CA LEU A 78 -5.68 -22.87 11.93
C LEU A 78 -6.76 -23.96 11.96
N SER A 79 -7.65 -23.99 10.96
CA SER A 79 -8.72 -24.99 10.84
C SER A 79 -8.19 -26.39 10.61
N ALA A 80 -6.99 -26.52 10.03
CA ALA A 80 -6.27 -27.78 9.89
C ALA A 80 -5.64 -28.29 11.22
N GLY A 81 -5.84 -27.57 12.35
CA GLY A 81 -5.36 -27.95 13.66
C GLY A 81 -3.91 -27.55 13.97
N ASN A 82 -3.32 -26.67 13.16
CA ASN A 82 -1.97 -26.18 13.37
C ASN A 82 -1.89 -25.21 14.57
N GLU A 83 -0.69 -25.08 15.14
CA GLU A 83 -0.43 -24.21 16.28
C GLU A 83 -0.55 -22.73 15.93
N SER A 84 -0.70 -21.90 16.98
CA SER A 84 -0.70 -20.43 16.82
C SER A 84 0.61 -19.93 16.21
N ILE A 85 0.52 -18.94 15.33
CA ILE A 85 1.66 -18.45 14.57
C ILE A 85 1.64 -16.92 14.44
N THR A 86 2.81 -16.32 14.30
CA THR A 86 2.97 -14.90 13.96
C THR A 86 3.81 -14.77 12.69
N CYS A 87 3.23 -14.15 11.65
CA CYS A 87 3.88 -13.97 10.35
C CYS A 87 3.90 -12.50 9.91
N ASN A 88 4.94 -12.10 9.18
CA ASN A 88 4.88 -10.86 8.40
C ASN A 88 4.16 -11.12 7.08
N VAL A 89 3.37 -10.13 6.64
CA VAL A 89 2.63 -10.16 5.37
C VAL A 89 3.00 -8.92 4.55
N GLY A 90 3.65 -9.14 3.44
CA GLY A 90 4.11 -8.09 2.53
C GLY A 90 4.64 -8.71 1.25
N THR A 91 5.10 -7.86 0.35
CA THR A 91 5.68 -8.29 -0.94
C THR A 91 7.15 -8.68 -0.81
N GLY A 92 7.82 -8.23 0.25
CA GLY A 92 9.26 -8.35 0.42
C GLY A 92 10.05 -7.34 -0.43
N HIS A 93 9.36 -6.44 -1.12
CA HIS A 93 9.97 -5.42 -1.98
C HIS A 93 9.65 -4.02 -1.45
N GLY A 94 10.69 -3.18 -1.43
CA GLY A 94 10.53 -1.79 -1.06
C GLY A 94 10.23 -0.93 -2.29
N THR A 95 9.25 -0.04 -2.16
CA THR A 95 8.89 0.97 -3.17
C THR A 95 9.05 2.36 -2.57
N SER A 96 9.70 3.27 -3.29
CA SER A 96 9.92 4.64 -2.83
C SER A 96 8.68 5.53 -3.04
N VAL A 97 8.67 6.70 -2.39
CA VAL A 97 7.58 7.68 -2.61
C VAL A 97 7.59 8.18 -4.06
N LEU A 98 8.77 8.40 -4.66
CA LEU A 98 8.86 8.85 -6.05
C LEU A 98 8.46 7.75 -7.04
N ASP A 99 8.70 6.46 -6.73
CA ASP A 99 8.20 5.34 -7.54
C ASP A 99 6.67 5.29 -7.55
N ILE A 100 6.02 5.54 -6.39
CA ILE A 100 4.56 5.64 -6.30
C ILE A 100 4.03 6.80 -7.16
N ILE A 101 4.66 7.96 -7.10
CA ILE A 101 4.30 9.13 -7.92
C ILE A 101 4.44 8.78 -9.40
N ALA A 102 5.58 8.22 -9.82
CA ALA A 102 5.85 7.86 -11.21
C ALA A 102 4.85 6.81 -11.74
N ALA A 103 4.53 5.79 -10.95
CA ALA A 103 3.52 4.79 -11.31
C ALA A 103 2.13 5.44 -11.44
N THR A 104 1.77 6.36 -10.54
CA THR A 104 0.49 7.07 -10.61
C THR A 104 0.40 7.95 -11.86
N GLU A 105 1.45 8.69 -12.19
CA GLU A 105 1.50 9.51 -13.41
C GLU A 105 1.35 8.66 -14.67
N ARG A 106 2.03 7.52 -14.73
CA ARG A 106 1.98 6.59 -15.85
C ARG A 106 0.59 6.00 -16.05
N ILE A 107 -0.07 5.58 -14.96
CA ILE A 107 -1.38 4.92 -15.00
C ILE A 107 -2.51 5.93 -15.26
N SER A 108 -2.49 7.08 -14.58
CA SER A 108 -3.54 8.08 -14.70
C SER A 108 -3.42 8.95 -15.97
N GLY A 109 -2.24 9.01 -16.57
CA GLY A 109 -1.92 9.97 -17.65
C GLY A 109 -1.85 11.43 -17.17
N LYS A 110 -1.85 11.67 -15.85
CA LYS A 110 -1.86 13.01 -15.24
C LYS A 110 -0.62 13.23 -14.39
N LYS A 111 -0.18 14.48 -14.25
CA LYS A 111 0.87 14.82 -13.31
C LYS A 111 0.38 14.78 -11.86
N VAL A 112 1.20 14.29 -10.95
CA VAL A 112 0.98 14.36 -9.50
C VAL A 112 1.71 15.60 -8.97
N PRO A 113 1.00 16.69 -8.68
CA PRO A 113 1.64 17.85 -8.06
C PRO A 113 2.18 17.46 -6.69
N HIS A 114 3.47 17.70 -6.46
CA HIS A 114 4.12 17.39 -5.19
C HIS A 114 5.20 18.39 -4.83
N GLU A 115 5.49 18.50 -3.55
CA GLU A 115 6.56 19.32 -2.99
C GLU A 115 7.39 18.54 -1.98
N ILE A 116 8.70 18.78 -1.97
CA ILE A 116 9.61 18.18 -0.99
C ILE A 116 9.56 19.05 0.27
N VAL A 117 9.28 18.43 1.40
CA VAL A 117 9.28 19.07 2.71
C VAL A 117 10.28 18.39 3.66
N ALA A 118 10.52 18.96 4.83
CA ALA A 118 11.42 18.38 5.82
C ALA A 118 10.97 16.97 6.25
N ARG A 119 11.94 16.08 6.58
CA ARG A 119 11.66 14.75 7.12
C ARG A 119 10.79 14.83 8.37
N ARG A 120 9.91 13.85 8.53
CA ARG A 120 9.23 13.64 9.81
C ARG A 120 10.21 12.98 10.80
N PRO A 121 10.28 13.45 12.05
CA PRO A 121 11.09 12.79 13.08
C PRO A 121 10.69 11.32 13.26
N GLY A 122 11.68 10.43 13.28
CA GLY A 122 11.44 9.00 13.53
C GLY A 122 11.07 8.17 12.29
N ASP A 123 10.91 8.76 11.10
CA ASP A 123 10.66 7.98 9.89
C ASP A 123 11.91 7.16 9.51
N PRO A 124 11.81 5.82 9.40
CA PRO A 124 12.91 5.00 8.89
C PRO A 124 13.08 5.21 7.39
N SER A 125 14.33 5.16 6.93
CA SER A 125 14.64 5.26 5.50
C SER A 125 14.00 4.15 4.68
N GLN A 126 13.99 2.92 5.20
CA GLN A 126 13.44 1.73 4.54
C GLN A 126 12.74 0.84 5.56
N CYS A 127 11.58 0.29 5.14
CA CYS A 127 10.84 -0.69 5.92
C CYS A 127 10.03 -1.59 4.99
N TYR A 128 10.43 -2.87 4.87
CA TYR A 128 9.74 -3.88 4.06
C TYR A 128 9.78 -5.25 4.74
N ALA A 129 8.86 -6.13 4.35
CA ALA A 129 8.64 -7.40 5.00
C ALA A 129 9.73 -8.44 4.66
N ASN A 130 10.05 -9.27 5.63
CA ASN A 130 10.51 -10.62 5.35
C ASN A 130 9.29 -11.55 5.45
N ALA A 131 8.72 -11.93 4.30
CA ALA A 131 7.50 -12.73 4.19
C ALA A 131 7.75 -14.24 4.03
N GLY A 132 9.00 -14.71 4.18
CA GLY A 132 9.35 -16.12 3.95
C GLY A 132 8.52 -17.11 4.79
N LEU A 133 8.22 -16.76 6.05
CA LEU A 133 7.46 -17.64 6.93
C LEU A 133 6.01 -17.86 6.47
N ILE A 134 5.31 -16.81 6.03
CA ILE A 134 3.93 -16.98 5.55
C ILE A 134 3.90 -17.79 4.26
N THR A 135 4.86 -17.57 3.35
CA THR A 135 4.99 -18.38 2.14
C THR A 135 5.19 -19.86 2.47
N GLU A 136 6.10 -20.17 3.39
CA GLU A 136 6.38 -21.54 3.79
C GLU A 136 5.18 -22.24 4.47
N LYS A 137 4.49 -21.54 5.37
CA LYS A 137 3.48 -22.15 6.24
C LYS A 137 2.07 -22.13 5.65
N PHE A 138 1.76 -21.16 4.79
CA PHE A 138 0.42 -20.97 4.25
C PHE A 138 0.34 -21.22 2.73
N ASP A 139 1.46 -21.57 2.09
CA ASP A 139 1.57 -21.64 0.61
C ASP A 139 1.02 -20.36 -0.05
N TRP A 140 1.31 -19.22 0.60
CA TRP A 140 0.80 -17.92 0.19
C TRP A 140 1.92 -17.04 -0.37
N SER A 141 1.61 -16.34 -1.45
CA SER A 141 2.48 -15.29 -2.00
C SER A 141 1.64 -14.13 -2.56
N PRO A 142 2.18 -12.90 -2.57
CA PRO A 142 1.52 -11.78 -3.22
C PRO A 142 1.43 -12.04 -4.73
N GLN A 143 0.30 -11.69 -5.35
CA GLN A 143 0.05 -11.87 -6.78
C GLN A 143 -0.11 -10.54 -7.51
N ARG A 144 -0.32 -9.45 -6.77
CA ARG A 144 -0.52 -8.12 -7.30
C ARG A 144 0.77 -7.31 -7.19
N ASN A 145 1.04 -6.52 -8.20
CA ASN A 145 2.20 -5.63 -8.26
C ASN A 145 1.79 -4.16 -7.98
N LEU A 146 2.76 -3.24 -8.07
CA LEU A 146 2.51 -1.82 -7.84
C LEU A 146 1.47 -1.23 -8.81
N ASP A 147 1.49 -1.65 -10.07
CA ASP A 147 0.55 -1.14 -11.08
C ASP A 147 -0.88 -1.55 -10.76
N ASP A 148 -1.08 -2.77 -10.27
CA ASP A 148 -2.40 -3.24 -9.80
C ASP A 148 -2.90 -2.41 -8.62
N ILE A 149 -2.02 -2.13 -7.64
CA ILE A 149 -2.33 -1.28 -6.48
C ILE A 149 -2.77 0.12 -6.93
N ILE A 150 -1.99 0.75 -7.80
CA ILE A 150 -2.27 2.12 -8.25
C ILE A 150 -3.51 2.16 -9.14
N SER A 151 -3.69 1.18 -10.03
CA SER A 151 -4.85 1.13 -10.93
C SER A 151 -6.16 0.97 -10.15
N SER A 152 -6.21 0.04 -9.20
CA SER A 152 -7.41 -0.18 -8.37
C SER A 152 -7.71 1.02 -7.46
N ALA A 153 -6.68 1.60 -6.83
CA ALA A 153 -6.85 2.81 -6.03
C ALA A 153 -7.34 4.00 -6.86
N TYR A 154 -6.79 4.18 -8.08
CA TYR A 154 -7.22 5.27 -8.96
C TYR A 154 -8.66 5.08 -9.44
N ALA A 155 -9.07 3.86 -9.80
CA ALA A 155 -10.45 3.54 -10.18
C ALA A 155 -11.42 3.83 -9.03
N TRP A 156 -11.12 3.35 -7.81
CA TRP A 156 -11.91 3.59 -6.62
C TRP A 156 -12.09 5.09 -6.32
N HIS A 157 -10.99 5.84 -6.17
CA HIS A 157 -11.05 7.25 -5.79
C HIS A 157 -11.63 8.15 -6.88
N SER A 158 -11.51 7.75 -8.16
CA SER A 158 -12.16 8.48 -9.27
C SER A 158 -13.68 8.34 -9.24
N SER A 159 -14.19 7.17 -8.86
CA SER A 159 -15.64 6.91 -8.80
C SER A 159 -16.28 7.28 -7.45
N HIS A 160 -15.47 7.42 -6.38
CA HIS A 160 -15.92 7.75 -5.03
C HIS A 160 -15.25 9.01 -4.46
N PRO A 161 -15.43 10.19 -5.11
CA PRO A 161 -14.73 11.42 -4.69
C PRO A 161 -15.18 11.93 -3.31
N GLN A 162 -16.28 11.43 -2.78
CA GLN A 162 -16.78 11.75 -1.44
C GLN A 162 -16.49 10.63 -0.41
N GLY A 163 -15.73 9.59 -0.79
CA GLY A 163 -15.52 8.40 0.01
C GLY A 163 -16.72 7.46 -0.02
N HIS A 164 -16.91 6.67 1.05
CA HIS A 164 -18.10 5.84 1.17
C HIS A 164 -19.35 6.71 1.34
N ASP A 165 -20.43 6.35 0.65
CA ASP A 165 -21.76 6.90 0.90
C ASP A 165 -22.18 6.53 2.32
N SER A 166 -22.65 7.52 3.07
CA SER A 166 -23.09 7.38 4.47
C SER A 166 -24.56 6.99 4.55
#